data_3a16d22a24aab4ab369f2044b4e91d99
#
_entry.id   3a16d22a24aab4ab369f2044b4e91d99
#
_cell.length_a   1.000
_cell.length_b   1.000
_cell.length_c   1.000
_cell.angle_alpha   90.00
_cell.angle_beta   90.00
_cell.angle_gamma   90.00
#
_symmetry.space_group_name_H-M   'P 1'
#
loop_
_entity.id
_entity.type
_entity.pdbx_description
1 polymer ?
#
loop_
_entity_poly.entity_id
_entity_poly.type
_entity_poly.pdbx_seq_one_letter_code
_entity_poly.pdbx_strand_id
1 'polypeptide(L)'
;MSNVENFGFGTQIRKSPYFDSTVRWGAKEFSVYNHMYIPRDFGDPEQNFWNLVNHAILCDVAVERQVEIKGPDAARFVQFLTPRNLSKLAVGQCKYILITNAEGGIINDPILLRLAENHFWISLADSDVLLWAQGVAVNSNLDVTICEPDVSPLQLQGPKSCLLYTSPSPRDEVL
;
A
#
# COMPACT_ATOMS: atom_id res chain seq x y z
N MET A 1 -17.00 19.74 17.11
CA MET A 1 -16.18 18.64 17.68
C MET A 1 -16.92 17.36 17.31
N SER A 2 -16.37 16.58 16.37
CA SER A 2 -16.98 15.30 15.99
C SER A 2 -16.85 14.33 17.16
N ASN A 3 -17.95 13.72 17.56
CA ASN A 3 -17.99 12.68 18.60
C ASN A 3 -17.24 11.42 18.14
N VAL A 4 -15.92 11.44 18.22
CA VAL A 4 -15.06 10.26 18.03
C VAL A 4 -15.07 9.36 19.29
N GLU A 5 -15.80 9.80 20.34
CA GLU A 5 -15.83 9.14 21.64
C GLU A 5 -16.45 7.72 21.66
N ASN A 6 -17.06 7.27 20.55
CA ASN A 6 -17.76 5.98 20.50
C ASN A 6 -17.08 4.91 19.63
N PHE A 7 -15.87 5.11 19.13
CA PHE A 7 -15.14 4.06 18.41
C PHE A 7 -14.37 3.18 19.39
N GLY A 8 -14.81 1.94 19.56
CA GLY A 8 -14.03 0.92 20.25
C GLY A 8 -12.84 0.49 19.39
N PHE A 9 -11.69 1.16 19.53
CA PHE A 9 -10.47 0.76 18.83
C PHE A 9 -9.83 -0.44 19.50
N GLY A 10 -9.58 -1.50 18.72
CA GLY A 10 -8.83 -2.68 19.18
C GLY A 10 -7.35 -2.33 19.41
N THR A 11 -6.79 -2.83 20.51
CA THR A 11 -5.39 -2.58 20.90
C THR A 11 -4.37 -3.22 19.97
N GLN A 12 -4.80 -4.21 19.16
CA GLN A 12 -3.92 -4.94 18.22
C GLN A 12 -4.04 -4.42 16.78
N ILE A 13 -4.83 -3.37 16.55
CA ILE A 13 -5.03 -2.78 15.23
C ILE A 13 -4.28 -1.47 15.17
N ARG A 14 -3.44 -1.32 14.15
CA ARG A 14 -2.61 -0.14 13.97
C ARG A 14 -3.42 1.05 13.47
N LYS A 15 -2.98 2.24 13.83
CA LYS A 15 -3.41 3.51 13.24
C LYS A 15 -2.33 3.99 12.26
N SER A 16 -2.75 4.52 11.12
CA SER A 16 -1.84 5.18 10.20
C SER A 16 -1.30 6.49 10.82
N PRO A 17 -0.17 7.02 10.32
CA PRO A 17 0.27 8.36 10.72
C PRO A 17 -0.72 9.47 10.33
N TYR A 18 -1.66 9.16 9.43
CA TYR A 18 -2.70 10.09 8.96
C TYR A 18 -4.02 9.96 9.73
N PHE A 19 -4.17 8.97 10.60
CA PHE A 19 -5.41 8.64 11.30
C PHE A 19 -6.07 9.87 11.94
N ASP A 20 -5.32 10.63 12.75
CA ASP A 20 -5.85 11.83 13.41
C ASP A 20 -6.24 12.93 12.42
N SER A 21 -5.58 12.97 11.26
CA SER A 21 -5.96 13.87 10.17
C SER A 21 -7.27 13.44 9.53
N THR A 22 -7.48 12.16 9.26
CA THR A 22 -8.76 11.67 8.72
C THR A 22 -9.92 11.99 9.66
N VAL A 23 -9.72 11.84 10.97
CA VAL A 23 -10.71 12.21 11.99
C VAL A 23 -11.00 13.72 11.95
N ARG A 24 -9.98 14.58 11.90
CA ARG A 24 -10.16 16.04 11.78
C ARG A 24 -10.91 16.44 10.51
N TRP A 25 -10.72 15.70 9.42
CA TRP A 25 -11.42 15.93 8.15
C TRP A 25 -12.78 15.25 8.06
N GLY A 26 -13.26 14.67 9.16
CA GLY A 26 -14.65 14.23 9.31
C GLY A 26 -14.89 12.76 9.03
N ALA A 27 -13.86 11.91 9.10
CA ALA A 27 -14.05 10.46 9.05
C ALA A 27 -15.00 10.03 10.19
N LYS A 28 -16.06 9.32 9.83
CA LYS A 28 -17.13 8.86 10.75
C LYS A 28 -17.05 7.39 11.04
N GLU A 29 -16.55 6.61 10.11
CA GLU A 29 -16.44 5.16 10.23
C GLU A 29 -15.07 4.68 9.76
N PHE A 30 -14.61 3.59 10.37
CA PHE A 30 -13.37 2.92 10.02
C PHE A 30 -13.63 1.43 9.80
N SER A 31 -12.91 0.86 8.87
CA SER A 31 -12.79 -0.57 8.66
C SER A 31 -11.37 -1.02 9.03
N VAL A 32 -11.12 -2.32 8.98
CA VAL A 32 -9.79 -2.90 9.18
C VAL A 32 -9.33 -3.55 7.88
N TYR A 33 -8.09 -3.26 7.51
CA TYR A 33 -7.43 -3.83 6.34
C TYR A 33 -5.95 -3.99 6.67
N ASN A 34 -5.35 -5.14 6.44
CA ASN A 34 -3.96 -5.44 6.79
C ASN A 34 -3.60 -5.07 8.25
N HIS A 35 -4.49 -5.37 9.21
CA HIS A 35 -4.32 -5.06 10.64
C HIS A 35 -4.17 -3.55 10.95
N MET A 36 -4.72 -2.68 10.10
CA MET A 36 -4.70 -1.23 10.27
C MET A 36 -6.07 -0.64 10.00
N TYR A 37 -6.43 0.45 10.71
CA TYR A 37 -7.67 1.17 10.46
C TYR A 37 -7.58 1.96 9.16
N ILE A 38 -8.63 1.82 8.32
CA ILE A 38 -8.84 2.61 7.11
C ILE A 38 -10.14 3.42 7.27
N PRO A 39 -10.14 4.74 6.97
CA PRO A 39 -11.36 5.51 6.98
C PRO A 39 -12.30 5.02 5.87
N ARG A 40 -13.57 4.79 6.22
CA ARG A 40 -14.56 4.23 5.31
C ARG A 40 -15.62 5.24 4.89
N ASP A 41 -15.98 6.15 5.77
CA ASP A 41 -17.05 7.12 5.54
C ASP A 41 -16.70 8.50 6.09
N PHE A 42 -16.95 9.53 5.28
CA PHE A 42 -16.82 10.94 5.64
C PHE A 42 -18.19 11.66 5.67
N GLY A 43 -19.29 10.90 5.59
CA GLY A 43 -20.65 11.35 5.87
C GLY A 43 -21.53 11.72 4.67
N ASP A 44 -20.98 11.90 3.51
CA ASP A 44 -21.75 12.16 2.26
C ASP A 44 -21.17 11.34 1.11
N PRO A 45 -21.61 10.08 0.95
CA PRO A 45 -21.06 9.19 -0.05
C PRO A 45 -21.34 9.66 -1.49
N GLU A 46 -22.46 10.34 -1.73
CA GLU A 46 -22.80 10.86 -3.05
C GLU A 46 -21.85 12.02 -3.42
N GLN A 47 -21.67 12.98 -2.54
CA GLN A 47 -20.74 14.08 -2.74
C GLN A 47 -19.31 13.59 -2.91
N ASN A 48 -18.88 12.60 -2.10
CA ASN A 48 -17.55 12.00 -2.19
C ASN A 48 -17.33 11.30 -3.54
N PHE A 49 -18.33 10.58 -4.04
CA PHE A 49 -18.31 9.98 -5.37
C PHE A 49 -18.16 11.05 -6.48
N TRP A 50 -18.94 12.12 -6.43
CA TRP A 50 -18.86 13.17 -7.43
C TRP A 50 -17.56 13.97 -7.34
N ASN A 51 -16.98 14.13 -6.13
CA ASN A 51 -15.65 14.71 -5.97
C ASN A 51 -14.58 13.83 -6.63
N LEU A 52 -14.67 12.51 -6.52
CA LEU A 52 -13.75 11.58 -7.21
C LEU A 52 -13.90 11.70 -8.73
N VAL A 53 -15.13 11.75 -9.25
CA VAL A 53 -15.40 11.74 -10.69
C VAL A 53 -15.05 13.09 -11.36
N ASN A 54 -15.29 14.22 -10.68
CA ASN A 54 -15.18 15.55 -11.28
C ASN A 54 -13.97 16.37 -10.77
N HIS A 55 -13.34 15.96 -9.67
CA HIS A 55 -12.30 16.74 -9.00
C HIS A 55 -11.07 15.88 -8.67
N ALA A 56 -10.70 15.83 -7.43
CA ALA A 56 -9.67 14.96 -6.88
C ALA A 56 -9.97 14.65 -5.42
N ILE A 57 -9.63 13.46 -4.97
CA ILE A 57 -9.67 13.02 -3.57
C ILE A 57 -8.32 12.55 -3.13
N LEU A 58 -8.03 12.72 -1.85
CA LEU A 58 -6.84 12.18 -1.18
C LEU A 58 -7.30 11.09 -0.21
N CYS A 59 -6.79 9.87 -0.39
CA CYS A 59 -7.13 8.72 0.42
C CYS A 59 -5.95 8.32 1.32
N ASP A 60 -6.23 8.09 2.60
CA ASP A 60 -5.32 7.36 3.48
C ASP A 60 -5.37 5.88 3.09
N VAL A 61 -4.35 5.42 2.39
CA VAL A 61 -4.16 4.02 1.99
C VAL A 61 -2.92 3.41 2.64
N ALA A 62 -2.51 3.91 3.81
CA ALA A 62 -1.40 3.35 4.58
C ALA A 62 -1.61 1.87 4.93
N VAL A 63 -2.84 1.41 4.90
CA VAL A 63 -3.24 -0.01 5.02
C VAL A 63 -2.69 -0.90 3.90
N GLU A 64 -2.38 -0.34 2.72
CA GLU A 64 -1.66 -1.01 1.65
C GLU A 64 -0.16 -1.06 1.99
N ARG A 65 0.15 -1.77 3.04
CA ARG A 65 1.50 -1.92 3.59
C ARG A 65 2.45 -2.40 2.51
N GLN A 66 3.70 -1.99 2.62
CA GLN A 66 4.73 -2.44 1.70
C GLN A 66 5.51 -3.61 2.29
N VAL A 67 5.85 -4.60 1.47
CA VAL A 67 6.88 -5.59 1.78
C VAL A 67 8.08 -5.29 0.94
N GLU A 68 9.20 -4.99 1.59
CA GLU A 68 10.48 -4.74 0.95
C GLU A 68 11.27 -6.03 0.80
N ILE A 69 11.80 -6.28 -0.39
CA ILE A 69 12.68 -7.42 -0.71
C ILE A 69 13.95 -6.89 -1.35
N LYS A 70 15.08 -7.12 -0.69
CA LYS A 70 16.41 -6.69 -1.11
C LYS A 70 17.41 -7.86 -1.05
N GLY A 71 18.43 -7.80 -1.86
CA GLY A 71 19.56 -8.73 -1.81
C GLY A 71 19.98 -9.21 -3.19
N PRO A 72 21.13 -9.88 -3.28
CA PRO A 72 21.66 -10.39 -4.55
C PRO A 72 20.66 -11.24 -5.35
N ASP A 73 19.82 -12.00 -4.65
CA ASP A 73 18.85 -12.90 -5.25
C ASP A 73 17.41 -12.33 -5.27
N ALA A 74 17.20 -11.04 -4.94
CA ALA A 74 15.87 -10.47 -4.80
C ALA A 74 15.01 -10.62 -6.07
N ALA A 75 15.58 -10.42 -7.25
CA ALA A 75 14.87 -10.58 -8.52
C ALA A 75 14.42 -12.04 -8.76
N ARG A 76 15.26 -13.01 -8.40
CA ARG A 76 14.93 -14.45 -8.48
C ARG A 76 13.84 -14.81 -7.48
N PHE A 77 13.96 -14.31 -6.25
CA PHE A 77 13.00 -14.58 -5.20
C PHE A 77 11.62 -14.01 -5.53
N VAL A 78 11.54 -12.75 -6.00
CA VAL A 78 10.27 -12.15 -6.41
C VAL A 78 9.64 -12.92 -7.58
N GLN A 79 10.44 -13.36 -8.57
CA GLN A 79 9.95 -14.21 -9.66
C GLN A 79 9.41 -15.56 -9.13
N PHE A 80 9.96 -16.08 -8.07
CA PHE A 80 9.50 -17.33 -7.45
C PHE A 80 8.14 -17.20 -6.76
N LEU A 81 7.81 -16.01 -6.23
CA LEU A 81 6.52 -15.76 -5.56
C LEU A 81 5.33 -15.66 -6.52
N THR A 82 5.56 -15.45 -7.83
CA THR A 82 4.47 -15.18 -8.78
C THR A 82 4.61 -16.02 -10.06
N PRO A 83 3.50 -16.52 -10.62
CA PRO A 83 3.49 -17.16 -11.94
C PRO A 83 3.69 -16.15 -13.09
N ARG A 84 3.61 -14.85 -12.82
CA ARG A 84 3.77 -13.82 -13.84
C ARG A 84 5.23 -13.66 -14.25
N ASN A 85 5.51 -13.69 -15.55
CA ASN A 85 6.86 -13.43 -16.05
C ASN A 85 7.28 -11.96 -15.81
N LEU A 86 8.34 -11.76 -15.02
CA LEU A 86 8.89 -10.46 -14.63
C LEU A 86 10.15 -10.06 -15.42
N SER A 87 10.60 -10.88 -16.39
CA SER A 87 11.86 -10.65 -17.12
C SER A 87 11.94 -9.29 -17.84
N LYS A 88 10.79 -8.69 -18.17
CA LYS A 88 10.69 -7.38 -18.84
C LYS A 88 10.34 -6.23 -17.86
N LEU A 89 10.27 -6.47 -16.57
CA LEU A 89 10.02 -5.41 -15.59
C LEU A 89 11.30 -4.60 -15.40
N ALA A 90 11.35 -3.38 -15.90
CA ALA A 90 12.50 -2.49 -15.74
C ALA A 90 12.50 -1.78 -14.38
N VAL A 91 13.66 -1.26 -13.95
CA VAL A 91 13.77 -0.38 -12.78
C VAL A 91 12.89 0.86 -12.99
N GLY A 92 12.19 1.29 -11.95
CA GLY A 92 11.23 2.38 -11.98
C GLY A 92 9.85 1.99 -12.51
N GLN A 93 9.64 0.73 -12.88
CA GLN A 93 8.32 0.23 -13.29
C GLN A 93 7.60 -0.52 -12.18
N CYS A 94 6.27 -0.57 -12.28
CA CYS A 94 5.43 -1.41 -11.45
C CYS A 94 4.60 -2.39 -12.30
N LYS A 95 4.12 -3.45 -11.66
CA LYS A 95 3.30 -4.46 -12.31
C LYS A 95 2.35 -5.12 -11.29
N TYR A 96 1.09 -5.20 -11.65
CA TYR A 96 0.13 -6.02 -10.93
C TYR A 96 0.52 -7.50 -11.07
N ILE A 97 0.61 -8.21 -9.96
CA ILE A 97 0.96 -9.62 -9.91
C ILE A 97 -0.04 -10.42 -9.06
N LEU A 98 0.02 -11.73 -9.15
CA LEU A 98 -0.63 -12.64 -8.21
C LEU A 98 0.46 -13.39 -7.45
N ILE A 99 0.34 -13.45 -6.14
CA ILE A 99 1.13 -14.36 -5.30
C ILE A 99 0.28 -15.59 -5.05
N THR A 100 0.82 -16.79 -5.33
CA THR A 100 0.06 -18.03 -5.24
C THR A 100 0.77 -19.04 -4.33
N ASN A 101 -0.03 -19.95 -3.75
CA ASN A 101 0.49 -21.14 -3.12
C ASN A 101 0.80 -22.24 -4.14
N ALA A 102 1.26 -23.40 -3.68
CA ALA A 102 1.65 -24.52 -4.54
C ALA A 102 0.48 -25.13 -5.33
N GLU A 103 -0.74 -25.02 -4.82
CA GLU A 103 -1.97 -25.52 -5.45
C GLU A 103 -2.59 -24.49 -6.43
N GLY A 104 -1.96 -23.32 -6.59
CA GLY A 104 -2.48 -22.24 -7.44
C GLY A 104 -3.53 -21.36 -6.78
N GLY A 105 -3.78 -21.53 -5.47
CA GLY A 105 -4.63 -20.62 -4.70
C GLY A 105 -3.97 -19.25 -4.54
N ILE A 106 -4.78 -18.18 -4.65
CA ILE A 106 -4.29 -16.80 -4.53
C ILE A 106 -4.05 -16.48 -3.06
N ILE A 107 -2.81 -16.10 -2.71
CA ILE A 107 -2.41 -15.56 -1.41
C ILE A 107 -2.68 -14.06 -1.36
N ASN A 108 -2.29 -13.34 -2.43
CA ASN A 108 -2.45 -11.90 -2.54
C ASN A 108 -2.39 -11.47 -4.02
N ASP A 109 -2.92 -10.29 -4.32
CA ASP A 109 -2.94 -9.71 -5.67
C ASP A 109 -2.32 -8.29 -5.69
N PRO A 110 -1.07 -8.14 -5.28
CA PRO A 110 -0.43 -6.86 -5.03
C PRO A 110 0.08 -6.18 -6.30
N ILE A 111 0.52 -4.93 -6.10
CA ILE A 111 1.38 -4.23 -7.06
C ILE A 111 2.84 -4.44 -6.68
N LEU A 112 3.62 -4.99 -7.59
CA LEU A 112 5.08 -5.10 -7.48
C LEU A 112 5.74 -3.86 -8.08
N LEU A 113 6.63 -3.22 -7.33
CA LEU A 113 7.44 -2.09 -7.75
C LEU A 113 8.92 -2.53 -7.80
N ARG A 114 9.62 -2.25 -8.91
CA ARG A 114 11.06 -2.46 -9.01
C ARG A 114 11.79 -1.14 -8.79
N LEU A 115 12.36 -0.93 -7.61
CA LEU A 115 13.02 0.31 -7.20
C LEU A 115 14.48 0.38 -7.68
N ALA A 116 15.15 -0.78 -7.71
CA ALA A 116 16.50 -0.94 -8.26
C ALA A 116 16.66 -2.37 -8.81
N GLU A 117 17.84 -2.72 -9.29
CA GLU A 117 18.08 -4.04 -9.88
C GLU A 117 17.70 -5.19 -8.95
N ASN A 118 18.11 -5.09 -7.68
CA ASN A 118 17.87 -6.09 -6.63
C ASN A 118 17.10 -5.50 -5.44
N HIS A 119 16.16 -4.60 -5.71
CA HIS A 119 15.35 -3.94 -4.70
C HIS A 119 13.91 -3.79 -5.20
N PHE A 120 12.98 -4.41 -4.46
CA PHE A 120 11.57 -4.46 -4.79
C PHE A 120 10.71 -4.07 -3.60
N TRP A 121 9.58 -3.43 -3.88
CA TRP A 121 8.46 -3.33 -2.95
C TRP A 121 7.24 -4.05 -3.50
N ILE A 122 6.49 -4.67 -2.59
CA ILE A 122 5.18 -5.27 -2.87
C ILE A 122 4.16 -4.46 -2.08
N SER A 123 3.29 -3.72 -2.79
CA SER A 123 2.18 -2.96 -2.21
C SER A 123 0.98 -3.89 -2.07
N LEU A 124 0.56 -4.18 -0.84
CA LEU A 124 -0.28 -5.32 -0.52
C LEU A 124 -1.77 -5.04 -0.69
N ALA A 125 -2.50 -6.05 -1.19
CA ALA A 125 -3.88 -6.27 -0.82
C ALA A 125 -3.97 -6.91 0.59
N ASP A 126 -5.19 -7.21 1.06
CA ASP A 126 -5.42 -7.68 2.44
C ASP A 126 -4.98 -9.13 2.65
N SER A 127 -3.75 -9.35 3.09
CA SER A 127 -3.25 -10.62 3.66
C SER A 127 -1.81 -10.50 4.21
N ASP A 128 -1.34 -11.51 4.94
CA ASP A 128 -0.03 -11.53 5.61
C ASP A 128 1.13 -11.91 4.67
N VAL A 129 1.33 -11.18 3.57
CA VAL A 129 2.39 -11.45 2.59
C VAL A 129 3.79 -11.35 3.19
N LEU A 130 4.02 -10.48 4.19
CA LEU A 130 5.32 -10.40 4.87
C LEU A 130 5.70 -11.75 5.45
N LEU A 131 4.81 -12.35 6.25
CA LEU A 131 5.05 -13.65 6.89
C LEU A 131 5.15 -14.77 5.86
N TRP A 132 4.32 -14.74 4.81
CA TRP A 132 4.39 -15.67 3.71
C TRP A 132 5.75 -15.63 3.01
N ALA A 133 6.20 -14.43 2.59
CA ALA A 133 7.46 -14.26 1.89
C ALA A 133 8.67 -14.66 2.77
N GLN A 134 8.66 -14.28 4.06
CA GLN A 134 9.68 -14.72 5.00
C GLN A 134 9.70 -16.24 5.18
N GLY A 135 8.52 -16.88 5.29
CA GLY A 135 8.41 -18.33 5.39
C GLY A 135 8.93 -19.07 4.15
N VAL A 136 8.62 -18.56 2.96
CA VAL A 136 9.12 -19.08 1.68
C VAL A 136 10.64 -18.91 1.58
N ALA A 137 11.19 -17.80 2.06
CA ALA A 137 12.62 -17.51 1.99
C ALA A 137 13.47 -18.47 2.82
N VAL A 138 12.95 -18.96 3.96
CA VAL A 138 13.69 -19.85 4.89
C VAL A 138 14.33 -21.06 4.19
N ASN A 139 13.64 -21.65 3.23
CA ASN A 139 14.08 -22.86 2.52
C ASN A 139 14.46 -22.60 1.06
N SER A 140 14.52 -21.34 0.62
CA SER A 140 14.77 -20.99 -0.79
C SER A 140 16.24 -21.11 -1.20
N ASN A 141 17.18 -21.08 -0.24
CA ASN A 141 18.62 -20.89 -0.47
C ASN A 141 18.95 -19.62 -1.29
N LEU A 142 18.12 -18.59 -1.21
CA LEU A 142 18.31 -17.30 -1.86
C LEU A 142 18.75 -16.25 -0.84
N ASP A 143 19.73 -15.44 -1.21
CA ASP A 143 20.24 -14.34 -0.36
C ASP A 143 19.34 -13.11 -0.51
N VAL A 144 18.38 -13.00 0.40
CA VAL A 144 17.39 -11.90 0.43
C VAL A 144 17.10 -11.44 1.84
N THR A 145 16.88 -10.14 1.99
CA THR A 145 16.33 -9.52 3.20
C THR A 145 14.89 -9.13 2.92
N ILE A 146 13.97 -9.49 3.81
CA ILE A 146 12.54 -9.23 3.68
C ILE A 146 12.04 -8.55 4.94
N CYS A 147 11.51 -7.34 4.80
CA CYS A 147 10.97 -6.55 5.91
C CYS A 147 9.81 -5.66 5.47
N GLU A 148 9.13 -5.06 6.46
CA GLU A 148 8.20 -3.96 6.24
C GLU A 148 8.97 -2.64 6.36
N PRO A 149 9.08 -1.82 5.30
CA PRO A 149 9.71 -0.50 5.40
C PRO A 149 8.79 0.48 6.15
N ASP A 150 9.41 1.47 6.81
CA ASP A 150 8.66 2.54 7.51
C ASP A 150 8.15 3.58 6.51
N VAL A 151 7.12 3.21 5.76
CA VAL A 151 6.45 4.07 4.78
C VAL A 151 4.94 3.94 4.88
N SER A 152 4.23 5.00 4.55
CA SER A 152 2.77 5.06 4.61
C SER A 152 2.25 5.72 3.34
N PRO A 153 1.69 4.96 2.40
CA PRO A 153 1.21 5.50 1.14
C PRO A 153 -0.05 6.34 1.31
N LEU A 154 -0.14 7.37 0.47
CA LEU A 154 -1.36 8.14 0.21
C LEU A 154 -1.74 7.97 -1.26
N GLN A 155 -3.03 7.90 -1.55
CA GLN A 155 -3.53 7.86 -2.91
C GLN A 155 -4.24 9.17 -3.28
N LEU A 156 -3.73 9.84 -4.32
CA LEU A 156 -4.40 10.97 -4.93
C LEU A 156 -5.10 10.50 -6.21
N GLN A 157 -6.41 10.66 -6.29
CA GLN A 157 -7.21 10.14 -7.39
C GLN A 157 -8.24 11.14 -7.89
N GLY A 158 -8.51 11.14 -9.21
CA GLY A 158 -9.50 11.96 -9.88
C GLY A 158 -8.93 12.79 -11.03
N PRO A 159 -9.76 13.36 -11.91
CA PRO A 159 -9.33 14.07 -13.13
C PRO A 159 -8.46 15.32 -12.85
N LYS A 160 -8.56 15.91 -11.66
CA LYS A 160 -7.77 17.08 -11.25
C LYS A 160 -6.53 16.71 -10.41
N SER A 161 -6.19 15.45 -10.27
CA SER A 161 -5.02 15.02 -9.49
C SER A 161 -3.72 15.66 -9.97
N CYS A 162 -3.54 15.79 -11.29
CA CYS A 162 -2.35 16.42 -11.87
C CYS A 162 -2.16 17.87 -11.43
N LEU A 163 -3.25 18.62 -11.24
CA LEU A 163 -3.16 20.02 -10.80
C LEU A 163 -2.56 20.13 -9.39
N LEU A 164 -2.91 19.21 -8.50
CA LEU A 164 -2.34 19.18 -7.16
C LEU A 164 -0.88 18.68 -7.19
N TYR A 165 -0.62 17.61 -7.95
CA TYR A 165 0.70 16.99 -8.04
C TYR A 165 1.75 17.90 -8.68
N THR A 166 1.36 18.71 -9.67
CA THR A 166 2.26 19.63 -10.39
C THR A 166 2.26 21.06 -9.83
N SER A 167 1.42 21.36 -8.84
CA SER A 167 1.43 22.67 -8.19
C SER A 167 2.74 22.89 -7.43
N PRO A 168 3.32 24.10 -7.48
CA PRO A 168 4.50 24.42 -6.68
C PRO A 168 4.22 24.13 -5.20
N SER A 169 5.09 23.36 -4.58
CA SER A 169 5.04 23.08 -3.15
C SER A 169 5.99 24.04 -2.43
N PRO A 170 5.69 24.46 -1.18
CA PRO A 170 6.66 25.19 -0.36
C PRO A 170 8.02 24.50 -0.21
N ARG A 171 8.09 23.18 -0.51
CA ARG A 171 9.35 22.43 -0.54
C ARG A 171 10.19 22.71 -1.78
N ASP A 172 9.56 23.14 -2.88
CA ASP A 172 10.25 23.39 -4.15
C ASP A 172 10.96 24.76 -4.15
N GLU A 173 10.61 25.63 -3.19
CA GLU A 173 11.23 26.95 -3.02
C GLU A 173 12.54 26.92 -2.19
N VAL A 174 12.96 25.74 -1.71
CA VAL A 174 14.12 25.57 -0.80
C VAL A 174 15.34 24.96 -1.52
N LEU A 175 15.30 24.83 -2.83
CA LEU A 175 16.43 24.31 -3.63
C LEU A 175 17.16 25.41 -4.39
#